data_483804b0b1cefeb91ee645d01a5d624c
#
_entry.id   483804b0b1cefeb91ee645d01a5d624c
#
_cell.length_a   1.000
_cell.length_b   1.000
_cell.length_c   1.000
_cell.angle_alpha   90.00
_cell.angle_beta   90.00
_cell.angle_gamma   90.00
#
_symmetry.space_group_name_H-M   'P 1'
#
loop_
_entity.id
_entity.type
_entity.pdbx_description
1 polymer ?
#
loop_
_entity_poly.entity_id
_entity_poly.type
_entity_poly.pdbx_seq_one_letter_code
_entity_poly.pdbx_strand_id
1 'polypeptide(L)'
;NDSLVNASWRRFKIADGEVVESNDFMTISFARGGVKTRTTQIFINLKNNKRLDALAYSGVKGFPVIAKVITGKDNILKFYDGYGDRLGMRQDSLNRYGNTFIRTNYPEIDFIKKAYILK
;
A
#
# COMPACT_ATOMS: atom_id res chain seq x y z
N ASN A 1 -8.93 -7.86 -2.76
CA ASN A 1 -9.66 -6.65 -2.42
C ASN A 1 -11.18 -6.92 -2.46
N ASP A 2 -11.84 -6.93 -1.30
CA ASP A 2 -13.30 -6.95 -1.21
C ASP A 2 -13.81 -5.52 -1.37
N SER A 3 -14.62 -5.27 -2.41
CA SER A 3 -15.07 -3.92 -2.75
C SER A 3 -15.98 -3.31 -1.68
N LEU A 4 -16.82 -4.13 -1.01
CA LEU A 4 -17.73 -3.66 0.05
C LEU A 4 -16.97 -3.30 1.32
N VAL A 5 -16.07 -4.18 1.76
CA VAL A 5 -15.19 -3.93 2.91
C VAL A 5 -14.30 -2.72 2.66
N ASN A 6 -13.69 -2.63 1.48
CA ASN A 6 -12.86 -1.49 1.10
C ASN A 6 -13.66 -0.17 1.09
N ALA A 7 -14.89 -0.18 0.55
CA ALA A 7 -15.76 1.00 0.55
C ALA A 7 -16.09 1.49 1.96
N SER A 8 -16.29 0.57 2.90
CA SER A 8 -16.53 0.91 4.31
C SER A 8 -15.30 1.57 4.94
N TRP A 9 -14.11 0.98 4.81
CA TRP A 9 -12.88 1.47 5.43
C TRP A 9 -12.33 2.75 4.78
N ARG A 10 -12.54 2.98 3.50
CA ARG A 10 -12.10 4.20 2.81
C ARG A 10 -12.70 5.50 3.36
N ARG A 11 -13.77 5.40 4.13
CA ARG A 11 -14.36 6.57 4.82
C ARG A 11 -13.53 7.00 6.02
N PHE A 12 -12.77 6.08 6.61
CA PHE A 12 -11.93 6.36 7.78
C PHE A 12 -10.56 6.85 7.32
N LYS A 13 -10.42 8.16 7.24
CA LYS A 13 -9.16 8.80 6.87
C LYS A 13 -8.22 8.80 8.05
N ILE A 14 -7.00 8.36 7.82
CA ILE A 14 -5.94 8.37 8.82
C ILE A 14 -5.26 9.74 8.77
N ALA A 15 -5.10 10.37 9.93
CA ALA A 15 -4.44 11.66 10.05
C ALA A 15 -2.99 11.60 9.56
N ASP A 16 -2.53 12.66 8.91
CA ASP A 16 -1.13 12.76 8.53
C ASP A 16 -0.25 12.85 9.79
N GLY A 17 0.92 12.23 9.73
CA GLY A 17 1.89 12.21 10.80
C GLY A 17 3.27 12.58 10.27
N GLU A 18 4.19 12.84 11.18
CA GLU A 18 5.59 13.10 10.87
C GLU A 18 6.32 11.79 10.52
N VAL A 19 7.38 11.90 9.72
CA VAL A 19 8.29 10.80 9.45
C VAL A 19 9.27 10.70 10.61
N VAL A 20 9.14 9.67 11.42
CA VAL A 20 10.03 9.35 12.55
C VAL A 20 11.11 8.34 12.11
N GLU A 21 10.67 7.29 11.39
CA GLU A 21 11.56 6.26 10.85
C GLU A 21 11.74 6.46 9.34
N SER A 22 12.94 6.17 8.84
CA SER A 22 13.24 6.29 7.40
C SER A 22 12.56 5.20 6.57
N ASN A 23 12.18 5.55 5.34
CA ASN A 23 11.65 4.63 4.34
C ASN A 23 12.76 3.71 3.78
N ASP A 24 13.35 2.91 4.64
CA ASP A 24 14.39 1.94 4.33
C ASP A 24 13.81 0.63 3.76
N PHE A 25 14.69 -0.26 3.33
CA PHE A 25 14.33 -1.59 2.82
C PHE A 25 13.43 -2.37 3.79
N MET A 26 12.32 -2.90 3.28
CA MET A 26 11.30 -3.66 4.00
C MET A 26 10.50 -2.88 5.05
N THR A 27 10.53 -1.57 5.04
CA THR A 27 9.57 -0.76 5.79
C THR A 27 8.25 -0.64 5.04
N ILE A 28 7.17 -0.38 5.79
CA ILE A 28 5.80 -0.28 5.27
C ILE A 28 5.25 1.11 5.59
N SER A 29 4.62 1.72 4.62
CA SER A 29 3.99 3.04 4.75
C SER A 29 2.63 3.06 4.06
N PHE A 30 1.76 4.02 4.45
CA PHE A 30 0.51 4.27 3.72
C PHE A 30 0.77 5.01 2.41
N ALA A 31 0.13 4.56 1.33
CA ALA A 31 -0.03 5.37 0.13
C ALA A 31 -0.97 6.55 0.42
N ARG A 32 -0.72 7.70 -0.21
CA ARG A 32 -1.55 8.90 -0.10
C ARG A 32 -1.52 9.73 -1.39
N GLY A 33 -2.60 10.44 -1.65
CA GLY A 33 -2.72 11.39 -2.75
C GLY A 33 -2.75 12.87 -2.33
N GLY A 34 -2.59 13.17 -1.03
CA GLY A 34 -2.61 14.52 -0.46
C GLY A 34 -2.92 14.52 1.02
N VAL A 35 -3.31 15.69 1.55
CA VAL A 35 -3.66 15.88 2.97
C VAL A 35 -4.82 14.98 3.38
N LYS A 36 -4.67 14.25 4.47
CA LYS A 36 -5.70 13.36 5.07
C LYS A 36 -6.31 12.36 4.08
N THR A 37 -5.48 11.79 3.17
CA THR A 37 -5.96 10.82 2.18
C THR A 37 -5.48 9.39 2.42
N ARG A 38 -4.76 9.15 3.52
CA ARG A 38 -4.37 7.78 3.92
C ARG A 38 -5.61 6.99 4.33
N THR A 39 -5.79 5.81 3.76
CA THR A 39 -6.95 4.96 4.01
C THR A 39 -6.58 3.47 4.06
N THR A 40 -6.78 2.74 2.97
CA THR A 40 -6.66 1.27 2.90
C THR A 40 -5.44 0.78 2.13
N GLN A 41 -4.70 1.68 1.48
CA GLN A 41 -3.56 1.28 0.66
C GLN A 41 -2.25 1.47 1.40
N ILE A 42 -1.44 0.43 1.39
CA ILE A 42 -0.08 0.43 1.91
C ILE A 42 0.90 0.06 0.81
N PHE A 43 2.17 0.41 1.01
CA PHE A 43 3.27 -0.09 0.18
C PHE A 43 4.43 -0.57 1.04
N ILE A 44 5.23 -1.47 0.48
CA ILE A 44 6.44 -2.00 1.09
C ILE A 44 7.64 -1.43 0.32
N ASN A 45 8.60 -0.88 1.01
CA ASN A 45 9.83 -0.38 0.40
C ASN A 45 10.75 -1.55 0.04
N LEU A 46 10.87 -1.87 -1.24
CA LEU A 46 11.74 -2.95 -1.74
C LEU A 46 13.20 -2.54 -1.91
N LYS A 47 13.51 -1.30 -1.59
CA LYS A 47 14.87 -0.72 -1.52
C LYS A 47 14.89 0.45 -0.55
N ASN A 48 16.08 1.04 -0.34
CA ASN A 48 16.19 2.30 0.39
C ASN A 48 15.49 3.42 -0.40
N ASN A 49 14.47 4.01 0.18
CA ASN A 49 13.65 5.07 -0.39
C ASN A 49 13.66 6.35 0.48
N LYS A 50 14.79 6.70 1.10
CA LYS A 50 14.94 7.88 1.96
C LYS A 50 14.39 9.18 1.35
N ARG A 51 14.35 9.28 0.02
CA ARG A 51 13.71 10.41 -0.64
C ARG A 51 12.25 10.61 -0.22
N LEU A 52 11.56 9.53 0.19
CA LEU A 52 10.17 9.59 0.64
C LEU A 52 10.01 10.21 2.03
N ASP A 53 11.10 10.33 2.80
CA ASP A 53 11.06 10.92 4.14
C ASP A 53 10.81 12.43 4.08
N ALA A 54 11.27 13.07 3.01
CA ALA A 54 11.16 14.51 2.82
C ALA A 54 10.36 14.93 1.60
N LEU A 55 9.86 13.99 0.81
CA LEU A 55 9.12 14.28 -0.42
C LEU A 55 7.84 15.06 -0.12
N ALA A 56 7.79 16.31 -0.56
CA ALA A 56 6.58 17.11 -0.49
C ALA A 56 5.68 16.78 -1.69
N TYR A 57 4.44 16.38 -1.43
CA TYR A 57 3.46 16.04 -2.44
C TYR A 57 2.05 16.45 -1.98
N SER A 58 1.37 17.23 -2.81
CA SER A 58 -0.02 17.67 -2.57
C SER A 58 -0.26 18.19 -1.13
N GLY A 59 0.63 19.09 -0.65
CA GLY A 59 0.50 19.76 0.65
C GLY A 59 0.94 18.94 1.87
N VAL A 60 1.48 17.74 1.68
CA VAL A 60 2.01 16.89 2.79
C VAL A 60 3.45 16.53 2.53
N LYS A 61 4.29 16.59 3.57
CA LYS A 61 5.69 16.20 3.52
C LYS A 61 5.88 14.80 4.10
N GLY A 62 6.63 13.97 3.38
CA GLY A 62 7.07 12.65 3.80
C GLY A 62 5.99 11.57 3.78
N PHE A 63 6.40 10.32 3.86
CA PHE A 63 5.57 9.13 3.99
C PHE A 63 5.93 8.41 5.29
N PRO A 64 5.21 8.63 6.40
CA PRO A 64 5.52 8.00 7.68
C PRO A 64 5.53 6.48 7.59
N VAL A 65 6.58 5.87 8.08
CA VAL A 65 6.69 4.42 8.26
C VAL A 65 5.78 3.99 9.40
N ILE A 66 5.01 2.93 9.21
CA ILE A 66 4.06 2.38 10.17
C ILE A 66 4.44 0.98 10.67
N ALA A 67 5.26 0.27 9.91
CA ALA A 67 5.69 -1.08 10.24
C ALA A 67 6.96 -1.46 9.48
N LYS A 68 7.56 -2.60 9.88
CA LYS A 68 8.72 -3.20 9.21
C LYS A 68 8.51 -4.71 9.09
N VAL A 69 8.85 -5.26 7.94
CA VAL A 69 8.87 -6.72 7.73
C VAL A 69 10.04 -7.31 8.50
N ILE A 70 9.76 -8.19 9.45
CA ILE A 70 10.76 -8.88 10.27
C ILE A 70 11.07 -10.29 9.77
N THR A 71 10.08 -10.98 9.17
CA THR A 71 10.23 -12.33 8.61
C THR A 71 9.58 -12.41 7.23
N GLY A 72 9.96 -13.41 6.42
CA GLY A 72 9.34 -13.63 5.11
C GLY A 72 9.75 -12.64 4.01
N LYS A 73 10.86 -11.94 4.16
CA LYS A 73 11.36 -10.97 3.16
C LYS A 73 11.53 -11.59 1.77
N ASP A 74 12.07 -12.81 1.71
CA ASP A 74 12.28 -13.52 0.44
C ASP A 74 10.96 -13.85 -0.27
N ASN A 75 9.87 -14.04 0.48
CA ASN A 75 8.55 -14.25 -0.11
C ASN A 75 8.02 -12.96 -0.75
N ILE A 76 8.24 -11.81 -0.11
CA ILE A 76 7.84 -10.51 -0.66
C ILE A 76 8.58 -10.21 -1.97
N LEU A 77 9.88 -10.54 -2.03
CA LEU A 77 10.70 -10.33 -3.23
C LEU A 77 10.31 -11.25 -4.41
N LYS A 78 9.45 -12.25 -4.16
CA LYS A 78 8.91 -13.15 -5.19
C LYS A 78 7.50 -12.77 -5.65
N PHE A 79 6.92 -11.70 -5.13
CA PHE A 79 5.61 -11.25 -5.61
C PHE A 79 5.68 -10.94 -7.10
N TYR A 80 4.61 -11.33 -7.79
CA TYR A 80 4.54 -11.14 -9.23
C TYR A 80 4.51 -9.66 -9.62
N ASP A 81 5.48 -9.24 -10.39
CA ASP A 81 5.68 -7.85 -10.83
C ASP A 81 5.47 -7.61 -12.33
N GLY A 82 5.15 -8.67 -13.10
CA GLY A 82 5.04 -8.63 -14.56
C GLY A 82 3.98 -7.67 -15.11
N TYR A 83 3.08 -7.17 -14.27
CA TYR A 83 2.12 -6.13 -14.68
C TYR A 83 2.65 -4.71 -14.50
N GLY A 84 3.76 -4.51 -13.77
CA GLY A 84 4.30 -3.19 -13.45
C GLY A 84 3.23 -2.29 -12.83
N ASP A 85 3.21 -1.02 -13.22
CA ASP A 85 2.27 -0.02 -12.67
C ASP A 85 0.84 -0.09 -13.24
N ARG A 86 0.58 -0.96 -14.22
CA ARG A 86 -0.72 -1.02 -14.94
C ARG A 86 -1.92 -1.24 -14.02
N LEU A 87 -1.76 -2.10 -13.01
CA LEU A 87 -2.83 -2.35 -12.02
C LEU A 87 -3.04 -1.12 -11.12
N GLY A 88 -1.97 -0.49 -10.67
CA GLY A 88 -2.02 0.71 -9.85
C GLY A 88 -2.75 1.88 -10.51
N MET A 89 -2.70 1.98 -11.83
CA MET A 89 -3.39 3.00 -12.62
C MET A 89 -4.91 2.77 -12.76
N ARG A 90 -5.42 1.60 -12.35
CA ARG A 90 -6.84 1.21 -12.49
C ARG A 90 -7.61 1.32 -11.18
N GLN A 91 -7.34 2.37 -10.40
CA GLN A 91 -7.93 2.58 -9.07
C GLN A 91 -9.46 2.58 -9.07
N ASP A 92 -10.11 3.16 -10.07
CA ASP A 92 -11.57 3.18 -10.16
C ASP A 92 -12.15 1.78 -10.33
N SER A 93 -11.56 0.97 -11.20
CA SER A 93 -11.96 -0.42 -11.41
C SER A 93 -11.71 -1.29 -10.18
N LEU A 94 -10.56 -1.10 -9.51
CA LEU A 94 -10.23 -1.77 -8.25
C LEU A 94 -11.23 -1.45 -7.15
N ASN A 95 -11.62 -0.20 -7.02
CA ASN A 95 -12.57 0.26 -6.01
C ASN A 95 -13.99 -0.23 -6.28
N ARG A 96 -14.39 -0.30 -7.54
CA ARG A 96 -15.75 -0.66 -7.95
C ARG A 96 -15.98 -2.18 -7.98
N TYR A 97 -15.02 -2.94 -8.50
CA TYR A 97 -15.19 -4.36 -8.79
C TYR A 97 -14.30 -5.29 -7.95
N GLY A 98 -13.34 -4.72 -7.21
CA GLY A 98 -12.49 -5.46 -6.26
C GLY A 98 -11.78 -6.66 -6.87
N ASN A 99 -11.82 -7.77 -6.15
CA ASN A 99 -11.15 -9.01 -6.53
C ASN A 99 -11.65 -9.61 -7.85
N THR A 100 -12.90 -9.40 -8.22
CA THR A 100 -13.44 -9.90 -9.50
C THR A 100 -12.67 -9.28 -10.66
N PHE A 101 -12.47 -7.96 -10.63
CA PHE A 101 -11.69 -7.27 -11.65
C PHE A 101 -10.23 -7.75 -11.69
N ILE A 102 -9.61 -7.93 -10.53
CA ILE A 102 -8.22 -8.38 -10.44
C ILE A 102 -8.07 -9.79 -11.03
N ARG A 103 -8.89 -10.75 -10.59
CA ARG A 103 -8.81 -12.13 -11.05
C ARG A 103 -9.05 -12.29 -12.55
N THR A 104 -9.90 -11.46 -13.12
CA THR A 104 -10.20 -11.50 -14.56
C THR A 104 -9.09 -10.89 -15.40
N ASN A 105 -8.52 -9.76 -14.98
CA ASN A 105 -7.61 -8.96 -15.81
C ASN A 105 -6.13 -9.11 -15.42
N TYR A 106 -5.85 -9.60 -14.20
CA TYR A 106 -4.52 -9.71 -13.60
C TYR A 106 -4.39 -11.01 -12.80
N PRO A 107 -4.57 -12.19 -13.43
CA PRO A 107 -4.67 -13.48 -12.73
C PRO A 107 -3.40 -13.89 -11.97
N GLU A 108 -2.24 -13.39 -12.37
CA GLU A 108 -0.94 -13.71 -11.74
C GLU A 108 -0.65 -12.93 -10.45
N ILE A 109 -1.50 -11.94 -10.10
CA ILE A 109 -1.29 -11.11 -8.91
C ILE A 109 -1.39 -11.95 -7.62
N ASP A 110 -0.50 -11.69 -6.70
CA ASP A 110 -0.54 -12.27 -5.36
C ASP A 110 -1.63 -11.64 -4.49
N PHE A 111 -2.22 -12.45 -3.62
CA PHE A 111 -3.29 -12.05 -2.72
C PHE A 111 -2.94 -12.32 -1.25
N ILE A 112 -3.27 -11.38 -0.37
CA ILE A 112 -3.30 -11.63 1.06
C ILE A 112 -4.47 -12.56 1.37
N LYS A 113 -4.18 -13.79 1.80
CA LYS A 113 -5.21 -14.77 2.18
C LYS A 113 -5.79 -14.48 3.56
N LYS A 114 -4.93 -14.07 4.49
CA LYS A 114 -5.30 -13.81 5.88
C LYS A 114 -4.34 -12.81 6.51
N ALA A 115 -4.87 -11.89 7.30
CA ALA A 115 -4.10 -11.00 8.17
C ALA A 115 -4.68 -11.04 9.58
N TYR A 116 -3.82 -11.04 10.62
CA TYR A 116 -4.24 -11.05 12.03
C TYR A 116 -3.13 -10.46 12.90
N ILE A 117 -3.51 -10.01 14.08
CA ILE A 117 -2.58 -9.51 15.08
C ILE A 117 -2.23 -10.66 16.01
N LEU A 118 -0.93 -10.93 16.21
CA LEU A 118 -0.46 -11.81 17.26
C LEU A 118 -0.56 -11.07 18.60
N LYS A 119 -1.22 -11.70 19.56
CA LYS A 119 -1.29 -11.21 20.94
C LYS A 119 -0.12 -11.75 21.73
#